data_85cae3fb7ed5199b75759ed78591745a
#
_entry.id   85cae3fb7ed5199b75759ed78591745a
#
_cell.length_a   1.000
_cell.length_b   1.000
_cell.length_c   1.000
_cell.angle_alpha   90.00
_cell.angle_beta   90.00
_cell.angle_gamma   90.00
#
_symmetry.space_group_name_H-M   'P 1'
#
loop_
_entity.id
_entity.type
_entity.pdbx_description
1 polymer ?
#
loop_
_entity_poly.entity_id
_entity_poly.type
_entity_poly.pdbx_seq_one_letter_code
_entity_poly.pdbx_strand_id
1 'polypeptide(L)'
;MLESAKKESFAIIPAGTGNSVAYDLKLNDVDTAINAILNGKKHALDLARVELTEGLPGSEGERMVRYSHNLVTWGLGVDSNIKAEKMRWLGPVRYDLGILMAIMANGRRHATLTLDGVELDDDFTLFLIQNSQTGGSELPLAPGASLDDGMMDIGILKKMHRRGILKAFGMLKKDGRHVFHPQVDYHRFKRLEITTEQPTAINIDGENLGSTPLTMEVLPSIVNVMIPLSE
;
A
#
# COMPACT_ATOMS: atom_id res chain seq x y z
N MET A 1 -6.35 13.38 -20.03
CA MET A 1 -7.03 12.49 -19.04
C MET A 1 -6.80 12.97 -17.60
N LEU A 2 -5.55 13.23 -17.14
CA LEU A 2 -5.27 13.68 -15.75
C LEU A 2 -5.84 15.07 -15.41
N GLU A 3 -5.81 16.04 -16.34
CA GLU A 3 -6.43 17.35 -16.12
C GLU A 3 -7.96 17.30 -16.03
N SER A 4 -8.60 16.32 -16.66
CA SER A 4 -10.03 16.07 -16.53
C SER A 4 -10.37 15.54 -15.15
N ALA A 5 -9.56 14.66 -14.58
CA ALA A 5 -9.79 14.07 -13.26
C ALA A 5 -9.82 15.12 -12.13
N LYS A 6 -9.04 16.21 -12.25
CA LYS A 6 -9.07 17.33 -11.27
C LYS A 6 -10.41 18.08 -11.22
N LYS A 7 -11.21 18.00 -12.25
CA LYS A 7 -12.54 18.68 -12.32
C LYS A 7 -13.67 17.80 -11.81
N GLU A 8 -13.49 16.50 -11.90
CA GLU A 8 -14.47 15.50 -11.45
C GLU A 8 -14.39 15.30 -9.94
N SER A 9 -15.48 14.83 -9.37
CA SER A 9 -15.50 14.43 -7.96
C SER A 9 -16.00 13.01 -7.87
N PHE A 10 -15.25 12.18 -7.16
CA PHE A 10 -15.60 10.80 -6.88
C PHE A 10 -16.30 10.69 -5.54
N ALA A 11 -17.04 9.62 -5.34
CA ALA A 11 -17.59 9.25 -4.06
C ALA A 11 -17.19 7.81 -3.75
N ILE A 12 -16.90 7.54 -2.49
CA ILE A 12 -16.56 6.20 -2.01
C ILE A 12 -17.72 5.70 -1.15
N ILE A 13 -18.31 4.57 -1.53
CA ILE A 13 -19.32 3.86 -0.74
C ILE A 13 -18.66 2.62 -0.16
N PRO A 14 -18.56 2.49 1.19
CA PRO A 14 -17.85 1.39 1.83
C PRO A 14 -18.70 0.11 1.79
N ALA A 15 -18.64 -0.63 0.70
CA ALA A 15 -19.37 -1.89 0.49
C ALA A 15 -18.48 -3.15 0.58
N GLY A 16 -17.17 -2.99 0.72
CA GLY A 16 -16.19 -4.07 0.79
C GLY A 16 -15.80 -4.44 2.22
N THR A 17 -14.92 -5.44 2.35
CA THR A 17 -14.34 -5.86 3.64
C THR A 17 -13.05 -5.13 4.00
N GLY A 18 -12.47 -4.34 3.08
CA GLY A 18 -11.22 -3.62 3.26
C GLY A 18 -11.35 -2.18 2.76
N ASN A 19 -12.07 -1.34 3.52
CA ASN A 19 -12.41 0.03 3.11
C ASN A 19 -11.44 1.06 3.73
N SER A 20 -10.13 0.81 3.71
CA SER A 20 -9.13 1.61 4.44
C SER A 20 -9.17 3.10 4.11
N VAL A 21 -9.20 3.48 2.84
CA VAL A 21 -9.29 4.90 2.45
C VAL A 21 -10.62 5.52 2.87
N ALA A 22 -11.73 4.79 2.76
CA ALA A 22 -13.02 5.27 3.26
C ALA A 22 -12.99 5.49 4.78
N TYR A 23 -12.37 4.58 5.52
CA TYR A 23 -12.18 4.70 6.97
C TYR A 23 -11.38 5.97 7.33
N ASP A 24 -10.23 6.20 6.69
CA ASP A 24 -9.40 7.39 6.94
C ASP A 24 -10.11 8.69 6.56
N LEU A 25 -11.00 8.65 5.56
CA LEU A 25 -11.86 9.77 5.17
C LEU A 25 -13.15 9.88 5.99
N LYS A 26 -13.32 9.06 7.04
CA LYS A 26 -14.51 9.01 7.91
C LYS A 26 -15.81 8.65 7.18
N LEU A 27 -15.70 7.90 6.10
CA LEU A 27 -16.82 7.33 5.34
C LEU A 27 -17.08 5.90 5.83
N ASN A 28 -17.49 5.76 7.11
CA ASN A 28 -17.49 4.47 7.80
C ASN A 28 -18.69 3.58 7.44
N ASP A 29 -19.75 4.17 6.90
CA ASP A 29 -20.96 3.46 6.50
C ASP A 29 -21.62 4.11 5.28
N VAL A 30 -22.62 3.42 4.73
CA VAL A 30 -23.31 3.83 3.50
C VAL A 30 -24.08 5.15 3.70
N ASP A 31 -24.71 5.35 4.85
CA ASP A 31 -25.50 6.54 5.12
C ASP A 31 -24.60 7.77 5.24
N THR A 32 -23.46 7.65 5.90
CA THR A 32 -22.42 8.68 5.97
C THR A 32 -21.89 9.01 4.57
N ALA A 33 -21.65 8.00 3.73
CA ALA A 33 -21.19 8.20 2.36
C ALA A 33 -22.23 8.92 1.50
N ILE A 34 -23.51 8.55 1.61
CA ILE A 34 -24.64 9.22 0.91
C ILE A 34 -24.75 10.68 1.38
N ASN A 35 -24.67 10.92 2.68
CA ASN A 35 -24.69 12.29 3.22
C ASN A 35 -23.50 13.12 2.71
N ALA A 36 -22.30 12.53 2.63
CA ALA A 36 -21.15 13.22 2.04
C ALA A 36 -21.34 13.57 0.56
N ILE A 37 -22.00 12.71 -0.22
CA ILE A 37 -22.35 13.00 -1.62
C ILE A 37 -23.31 14.18 -1.74
N LEU A 38 -24.33 14.24 -0.89
CA LEU A 38 -25.38 15.25 -0.97
C LEU A 38 -25.00 16.58 -0.33
N ASN A 39 -24.32 16.55 0.80
CA ASN A 39 -24.11 17.70 1.68
C ASN A 39 -22.64 17.91 2.07
N GLY A 40 -21.72 17.07 1.61
CA GLY A 40 -20.32 17.10 1.98
C GLY A 40 -19.49 18.16 1.26
N LYS A 41 -18.18 18.08 1.43
CA LYS A 41 -17.20 18.92 0.75
C LYS A 41 -16.24 18.08 -0.09
N LYS A 42 -15.63 18.74 -1.08
CA LYS A 42 -14.54 18.14 -1.87
C LYS A 42 -13.26 18.09 -1.05
N HIS A 43 -12.58 16.98 -1.09
CA HIS A 43 -11.26 16.78 -0.53
C HIS A 43 -10.33 16.24 -1.63
N ALA A 44 -9.22 16.92 -1.84
CA ALA A 44 -8.25 16.50 -2.85
C ALA A 44 -7.42 15.34 -2.32
N LEU A 45 -7.19 14.34 -3.16
CA LEU A 45 -6.35 13.19 -2.84
C LEU A 45 -5.17 13.09 -3.80
N ASP A 46 -4.06 12.65 -3.25
CA ASP A 46 -2.89 12.25 -4.00
C ASP A 46 -3.08 10.83 -4.57
N LEU A 47 -2.46 10.55 -5.69
CA LEU A 47 -2.33 9.20 -6.24
C LEU A 47 -0.88 8.93 -6.56
N ALA A 48 -0.49 7.67 -6.57
CA ALA A 48 0.76 7.28 -7.17
C ALA A 48 0.56 6.79 -8.60
N ARG A 49 1.34 7.31 -9.53
CA ARG A 49 1.53 6.75 -10.86
C ARG A 49 2.63 5.70 -10.76
N VAL A 50 2.29 4.45 -11.04
CA VAL A 50 3.18 3.29 -10.94
C VAL A 50 3.43 2.72 -12.31
N GLU A 51 4.69 2.68 -12.74
CA GLU A 51 5.13 1.96 -13.93
C GLU A 51 5.84 0.67 -13.52
N LEU A 52 5.44 -0.44 -14.08
CA LEU A 52 5.99 -1.76 -13.75
C LEU A 52 5.85 -2.70 -14.97
N THR A 53 6.41 -3.90 -14.87
CA THR A 53 6.21 -4.94 -15.87
C THR A 53 4.91 -5.69 -15.59
N GLU A 54 4.06 -5.85 -16.60
CA GLU A 54 2.79 -6.57 -16.49
C GLU A 54 3.02 -8.06 -16.16
N GLY A 55 2.14 -8.60 -15.31
CA GLY A 55 2.16 -10.01 -14.95
C GLY A 55 3.12 -10.38 -13.82
N LEU A 56 2.97 -11.59 -13.34
CA LEU A 56 3.82 -12.15 -12.29
C LEU A 56 5.19 -12.56 -12.85
N PRO A 57 6.21 -12.72 -11.98
CA PRO A 57 7.54 -13.16 -12.39
C PRO A 57 7.49 -14.43 -13.26
N GLY A 58 8.19 -14.39 -14.40
CA GLY A 58 8.21 -15.47 -15.39
C GLY A 58 7.19 -15.33 -16.52
N SER A 59 6.33 -14.31 -16.50
CA SER A 59 5.52 -13.93 -17.65
C SER A 59 6.29 -12.96 -18.57
N GLU A 60 6.08 -13.06 -19.88
CA GLU A 60 6.52 -12.06 -20.84
C GLU A 60 5.51 -10.91 -20.86
N GLY A 61 5.72 -9.92 -19.98
CA GLY A 61 4.85 -8.77 -19.86
C GLY A 61 5.48 -7.50 -20.45
N GLU A 62 4.64 -6.62 -20.96
CA GLU A 62 5.05 -5.28 -21.40
C GLU A 62 5.10 -4.30 -20.21
N ARG A 63 5.71 -3.14 -20.42
CA ARG A 63 5.64 -2.04 -19.45
C ARG A 63 4.22 -1.51 -19.41
N MET A 64 3.67 -1.42 -18.20
CA MET A 64 2.32 -0.89 -17.97
C MET A 64 2.34 0.23 -16.94
N VAL A 65 1.31 1.07 -16.98
CA VAL A 65 1.05 2.12 -15.99
C VAL A 65 -0.22 1.76 -15.21
N ARG A 66 -0.13 1.87 -13.89
CA ARG A 66 -1.27 1.78 -12.96
C ARG A 66 -1.26 2.99 -12.02
N TYR A 67 -2.40 3.28 -11.44
CA TYR A 67 -2.53 4.32 -10.43
C TYR A 67 -2.92 3.64 -9.12
N SER A 68 -2.15 3.90 -8.07
CA SER A 68 -2.47 3.44 -6.72
C SER A 68 -3.05 4.59 -5.91
N HIS A 69 -4.11 4.30 -5.19
CA HIS A 69 -4.75 5.25 -4.30
C HIS A 69 -4.38 5.02 -2.83
N ASN A 70 -3.86 3.85 -2.49
CA ASN A 70 -3.53 3.52 -1.12
C ASN A 70 -2.23 2.74 -0.95
N LEU A 71 -2.18 1.48 -1.36
CA LEU A 71 -1.17 0.52 -0.89
C LEU A 71 -0.40 -0.11 -2.04
N VAL A 72 0.91 -0.01 -2.02
CA VAL A 72 1.79 -0.84 -2.86
C VAL A 72 2.70 -1.67 -1.96
N THR A 73 2.75 -2.97 -2.20
CA THR A 73 3.59 -3.88 -1.40
C THR A 73 4.53 -4.72 -2.24
N TRP A 74 5.67 -5.07 -1.65
CA TRP A 74 6.68 -5.95 -2.19
C TRP A 74 7.20 -6.90 -1.12
N GLY A 75 7.70 -8.07 -1.52
CA GLY A 75 8.30 -9.05 -0.61
C GLY A 75 7.26 -9.82 0.20
N LEU A 76 7.43 -9.87 1.52
CA LEU A 76 6.56 -10.64 2.44
C LEU A 76 5.08 -10.29 2.30
N GLY A 77 4.75 -9.01 2.02
CA GLY A 77 3.37 -8.57 1.81
C GLY A 77 2.72 -9.27 0.63
N VAL A 78 3.41 -9.31 -0.51
CA VAL A 78 2.95 -10.03 -1.72
C VAL A 78 2.89 -11.52 -1.48
N ASP A 79 3.93 -12.10 -0.86
CA ASP A 79 3.98 -13.54 -0.55
C ASP A 79 2.79 -13.97 0.31
N SER A 80 2.42 -13.13 1.29
CA SER A 80 1.27 -13.40 2.16
C SER A 80 -0.06 -13.35 1.39
N ASN A 81 -0.21 -12.37 0.49
CA ASN A 81 -1.39 -12.23 -0.35
C ASN A 81 -1.54 -13.43 -1.29
N ILE A 82 -0.49 -13.81 -2.02
CA ILE A 82 -0.49 -14.99 -2.91
C ILE A 82 -0.87 -16.27 -2.15
N LYS A 83 -0.39 -16.42 -0.90
CA LYS A 83 -0.77 -17.56 -0.05
C LYS A 83 -2.23 -17.51 0.38
N ALA A 84 -2.69 -16.32 0.80
CA ALA A 84 -4.08 -16.11 1.22
C ALA A 84 -5.07 -16.37 0.07
N GLU A 85 -4.73 -15.98 -1.17
CA GLU A 85 -5.55 -16.24 -2.35
C GLU A 85 -5.79 -17.75 -2.60
N LYS A 86 -4.80 -18.59 -2.32
CA LYS A 86 -4.94 -20.05 -2.42
C LYS A 86 -5.85 -20.66 -1.34
N MET A 87 -6.18 -19.89 -0.30
CA MET A 87 -6.96 -20.31 0.86
C MET A 87 -8.30 -19.55 0.97
N ARG A 88 -8.88 -19.14 -0.17
CA ARG A 88 -10.15 -18.35 -0.20
C ARG A 88 -11.29 -18.98 0.57
N TRP A 89 -11.34 -20.30 0.64
CA TRP A 89 -12.34 -21.07 1.37
C TRP A 89 -12.32 -20.86 2.89
N LEU A 90 -11.20 -20.31 3.47
CA LEU A 90 -11.09 -19.98 4.90
C LEU A 90 -11.69 -18.61 5.26
N GLY A 91 -12.26 -17.88 4.33
CA GLY A 91 -12.80 -16.54 4.58
C GLY A 91 -11.71 -15.57 5.07
N PRO A 92 -12.01 -14.65 6.00
CA PRO A 92 -11.07 -13.62 6.45
C PRO A 92 -9.81 -14.16 7.15
N VAL A 93 -9.90 -15.32 7.81
CA VAL A 93 -8.76 -15.97 8.53
C VAL A 93 -7.58 -16.27 7.59
N ARG A 94 -7.84 -16.40 6.28
CA ARG A 94 -6.80 -16.65 5.26
C ARG A 94 -5.67 -15.60 5.29
N TYR A 95 -5.98 -14.35 5.61
CA TYR A 95 -4.99 -13.27 5.61
C TYR A 95 -3.98 -13.43 6.75
N ASP A 96 -4.46 -13.68 7.98
CA ASP A 96 -3.57 -13.94 9.13
C ASP A 96 -2.72 -15.19 8.91
N LEU A 97 -3.31 -16.25 8.36
CA LEU A 97 -2.59 -17.48 8.04
C LEU A 97 -1.57 -17.26 6.92
N GLY A 98 -1.93 -16.52 5.87
CA GLY A 98 -1.02 -16.16 4.78
C GLY A 98 0.20 -15.37 5.30
N ILE A 99 -0.01 -14.40 6.18
CA ILE A 99 1.06 -13.63 6.82
C ILE A 99 1.95 -14.54 7.67
N LEU A 100 1.36 -15.40 8.51
CA LEU A 100 2.12 -16.33 9.32
C LEU A 100 2.98 -17.27 8.47
N MET A 101 2.42 -17.82 7.40
CA MET A 101 3.16 -18.68 6.47
C MET A 101 4.28 -17.91 5.75
N ALA A 102 4.08 -16.65 5.39
CA ALA A 102 5.10 -15.80 4.78
C ALA A 102 6.24 -15.50 5.79
N ILE A 103 5.90 -15.20 7.04
CA ILE A 103 6.89 -15.01 8.13
C ILE A 103 7.70 -16.29 8.37
N MET A 104 7.04 -17.43 8.36
CA MET A 104 7.74 -18.71 8.55
C MET A 104 8.67 -19.06 7.38
N ALA A 105 8.30 -18.70 6.16
CA ALA A 105 9.18 -18.81 4.99
C ALA A 105 10.38 -17.86 5.10
N ASN A 106 10.18 -16.67 5.69
CA ASN A 106 11.19 -15.63 5.92
C ASN A 106 11.99 -15.31 4.63
N GLY A 107 11.26 -15.16 3.53
CA GLY A 107 11.85 -14.81 2.24
C GLY A 107 12.53 -13.44 2.34
N ARG A 108 13.73 -13.36 1.78
CA ARG A 108 14.51 -12.14 1.65
C ARG A 108 14.91 -12.00 0.20
N ARG A 109 14.95 -10.78 -0.28
CA ARG A 109 15.32 -10.50 -1.66
C ARG A 109 16.22 -9.28 -1.69
N HIS A 110 17.26 -9.38 -2.48
CA HIS A 110 18.12 -8.24 -2.79
C HIS A 110 17.36 -7.27 -3.70
N ALA A 111 17.44 -5.99 -3.37
CA ALA A 111 16.83 -4.92 -4.16
C ALA A 111 17.61 -3.62 -3.97
N THR A 112 17.60 -2.82 -5.01
CA THR A 112 18.05 -1.43 -4.96
C THR A 112 16.83 -0.52 -4.99
N LEU A 113 16.67 0.32 -3.97
CA LEU A 113 15.65 1.35 -3.89
C LEU A 113 16.28 2.71 -4.08
N THR A 114 15.68 3.55 -4.90
CA THR A 114 16.04 4.96 -5.01
C THR A 114 14.87 5.82 -4.57
N LEU A 115 14.99 6.48 -3.43
CA LEU A 115 13.99 7.37 -2.84
C LEU A 115 14.42 8.82 -3.04
N ASP A 116 13.75 9.58 -3.89
CA ASP A 116 14.07 10.99 -4.21
C ASP A 116 15.57 11.21 -4.52
N GLY A 117 16.20 10.23 -5.19
CA GLY A 117 17.62 10.25 -5.55
C GLY A 117 18.59 9.67 -4.52
N VAL A 118 18.09 9.22 -3.36
CA VAL A 118 18.90 8.52 -2.35
C VAL A 118 18.79 7.02 -2.55
N GLU A 119 19.90 6.36 -2.80
CA GLU A 119 19.97 4.92 -3.06
C GLU A 119 20.17 4.12 -1.76
N LEU A 120 19.40 3.04 -1.65
CA LEU A 120 19.49 2.02 -0.60
C LEU A 120 19.61 0.65 -1.29
N ASP A 121 20.73 -0.03 -1.09
CA ASP A 121 21.03 -1.32 -1.70
C ASP A 121 21.30 -2.35 -0.60
N ASP A 122 20.41 -3.33 -0.41
CA ASP A 122 20.49 -4.32 0.67
C ASP A 122 19.53 -5.52 0.42
N ASP A 123 19.56 -6.46 1.34
CA ASP A 123 18.58 -7.54 1.46
C ASP A 123 17.37 -7.09 2.30
N PHE A 124 16.20 -7.06 1.69
CA PHE A 124 14.98 -6.64 2.35
C PHE A 124 13.98 -7.79 2.52
N THR A 125 13.13 -7.65 3.51
CA THR A 125 12.04 -8.58 3.80
C THR A 125 10.72 -8.08 3.19
N LEU A 126 10.44 -6.77 3.28
CA LEU A 126 9.15 -6.18 2.93
C LEU A 126 9.29 -4.67 2.65
N PHE A 127 8.55 -4.18 1.66
CA PHE A 127 8.19 -2.78 1.54
C PHE A 127 6.67 -2.63 1.66
N LEU A 128 6.24 -1.68 2.50
CA LEU A 128 4.86 -1.21 2.61
C LEU A 128 4.84 0.27 2.23
N ILE A 129 4.27 0.58 1.08
CA ILE A 129 4.14 1.93 0.57
C ILE A 129 2.67 2.32 0.71
N GLN A 130 2.42 3.47 1.34
CA GLN A 130 1.08 3.89 1.74
C GLN A 130 0.82 5.35 1.40
N ASN A 131 -0.41 5.61 0.95
CA ASN A 131 -0.95 6.96 0.83
C ASN A 131 -1.84 7.33 2.04
N SER A 132 -2.53 6.34 2.61
CA SER A 132 -3.37 6.51 3.80
C SER A 132 -2.72 5.89 5.04
N GLN A 133 -3.22 6.24 6.22
CA GLN A 133 -2.70 5.71 7.48
C GLN A 133 -3.01 4.22 7.64
N THR A 134 -4.16 3.78 7.12
CA THR A 134 -4.62 2.41 7.30
C THR A 134 -4.56 1.60 6.01
N GLY A 135 -4.46 0.29 6.17
CA GLY A 135 -4.51 -0.68 5.08
C GLY A 135 -4.99 -2.04 5.57
N GLY A 136 -5.49 -2.87 4.66
CA GLY A 136 -5.87 -4.25 4.99
C GLY A 136 -6.81 -4.39 6.18
N SER A 137 -7.97 -3.73 6.16
CA SER A 137 -8.96 -3.73 7.24
C SER A 137 -8.51 -2.94 8.49
N GLU A 138 -8.27 -1.65 8.30
CA GLU A 138 -7.99 -0.67 9.36
C GLU A 138 -6.67 -0.90 10.14
N LEU A 139 -5.75 -1.72 9.61
CA LEU A 139 -4.43 -1.85 10.21
C LEU A 139 -3.63 -0.56 10.02
N PRO A 140 -3.06 0.03 11.08
CA PRO A 140 -2.29 1.27 11.01
C PRO A 140 -0.90 1.01 10.40
N LEU A 141 -0.86 0.83 9.07
CA LEU A 141 0.36 0.48 8.32
C LEU A 141 1.33 1.65 8.20
N ALA A 142 0.82 2.88 8.10
CA ALA A 142 1.60 4.10 7.98
C ALA A 142 0.98 5.22 8.83
N PRO A 143 1.15 5.21 10.15
CA PRO A 143 0.45 6.13 11.06
C PRO A 143 0.81 7.61 10.86
N GLY A 144 1.83 7.93 10.06
CA GLY A 144 2.22 9.30 9.69
C GLY A 144 1.71 9.75 8.32
N ALA A 145 1.07 8.87 7.54
CA ALA A 145 0.67 9.18 6.17
C ALA A 145 -0.49 10.18 6.11
N SER A 146 -0.52 10.98 5.03
CA SER A 146 -1.60 11.91 4.71
C SER A 146 -1.99 11.77 3.25
N LEU A 147 -3.30 11.74 2.98
CA LEU A 147 -3.85 11.53 1.64
C LEU A 147 -3.66 12.73 0.67
N ASP A 148 -3.16 13.87 1.18
CA ASP A 148 -3.19 15.16 0.46
C ASP A 148 -1.93 16.02 0.65
N ASP A 149 -0.82 15.45 1.12
CA ASP A 149 0.41 16.22 1.39
C ASP A 149 1.46 16.15 0.27
N GLY A 150 1.12 15.51 -0.84
CA GLY A 150 1.99 15.38 -2.01
C GLY A 150 3.14 14.39 -1.83
N MET A 151 3.02 13.48 -0.87
CA MET A 151 4.03 12.45 -0.58
C MET A 151 3.37 11.09 -0.35
N MET A 152 4.15 10.04 -0.40
CA MET A 152 3.80 8.72 0.10
C MET A 152 4.77 8.29 1.18
N ASP A 153 4.30 7.45 2.06
CA ASP A 153 5.07 6.87 3.15
C ASP A 153 5.52 5.47 2.79
N ILE A 154 6.74 5.11 3.15
CA ILE A 154 7.28 3.76 2.95
C ILE A 154 7.87 3.22 4.25
N GLY A 155 7.36 2.07 4.67
CA GLY A 155 7.97 1.25 5.70
C GLY A 155 8.85 0.17 5.06
N ILE A 156 10.13 0.21 5.33
CA ILE A 156 11.15 -0.70 4.82
C ILE A 156 11.55 -1.65 5.94
N LEU A 157 11.18 -2.93 5.81
CA LEU A 157 11.60 -3.96 6.73
C LEU A 157 12.88 -4.62 6.23
N LYS A 158 14.00 -4.27 6.88
CA LYS A 158 15.30 -4.89 6.61
C LYS A 158 15.32 -6.36 7.02
N LYS A 159 16.44 -6.99 6.77
CA LYS A 159 16.72 -8.37 7.19
C LYS A 159 16.46 -8.57 8.68
N MET A 160 15.48 -9.40 9.03
CA MET A 160 15.06 -9.65 10.40
C MET A 160 14.83 -11.14 10.64
N HIS A 161 15.06 -11.61 11.86
CA HIS A 161 14.68 -12.95 12.27
C HIS A 161 13.16 -13.07 12.43
N ARG A 162 12.60 -14.28 12.19
CA ARG A 162 11.15 -14.55 12.31
C ARG A 162 10.53 -14.01 13.60
N ARG A 163 11.21 -14.15 14.75
CA ARG A 163 10.73 -13.63 16.05
C ARG A 163 10.62 -12.10 16.04
N GLY A 164 11.56 -11.41 15.38
CA GLY A 164 11.52 -9.96 15.21
C GLY A 164 10.35 -9.52 14.33
N ILE A 165 10.13 -10.22 13.20
CA ILE A 165 8.99 -9.95 12.31
C ILE A 165 7.66 -10.14 13.05
N LEU A 166 7.51 -11.24 13.82
CA LEU A 166 6.32 -11.47 14.64
C LEU A 166 6.10 -10.37 15.68
N LYS A 167 7.18 -9.86 16.31
CA LYS A 167 7.11 -8.74 17.24
C LYS A 167 6.67 -7.46 16.54
N ALA A 168 7.30 -7.11 15.40
CA ALA A 168 6.94 -5.94 14.60
C ALA A 168 5.47 -6.04 14.12
N PHE A 169 5.03 -7.20 13.69
CA PHE A 169 3.63 -7.45 13.30
C PHE A 169 2.67 -7.29 14.48
N GLY A 170 3.03 -7.76 15.69
CA GLY A 170 2.26 -7.52 16.90
C GLY A 170 2.16 -6.03 17.26
N MET A 171 3.24 -5.27 17.10
CA MET A 171 3.24 -3.81 17.30
C MET A 171 2.37 -3.10 16.25
N LEU A 172 2.40 -3.56 14.99
CA LEU A 172 1.55 -3.05 13.92
C LEU A 172 0.07 -3.25 14.25
N LYS A 173 -0.33 -4.48 14.61
CA LYS A 173 -1.73 -4.79 14.94
C LYS A 173 -2.25 -4.03 16.16
N LYS A 174 -1.37 -3.68 17.09
CA LYS A 174 -1.78 -3.07 18.37
C LYS A 174 -2.05 -1.57 18.20
N ASP A 175 -1.09 -0.82 17.68
CA ASP A 175 -1.10 0.64 17.71
C ASP A 175 -0.25 1.31 16.62
N GLY A 176 0.20 0.57 15.60
CA GLY A 176 1.02 1.09 14.51
C GLY A 176 2.48 1.43 14.89
N ARG A 177 2.91 1.11 16.13
CA ARG A 177 4.26 1.44 16.62
C ARG A 177 5.39 0.63 16.00
N HIS A 178 5.09 -0.27 15.06
CA HIS A 178 6.08 -0.99 14.28
C HIS A 178 7.04 -0.07 13.54
N VAL A 179 6.60 1.14 13.15
CA VAL A 179 7.45 2.16 12.50
C VAL A 179 8.62 2.63 13.39
N PHE A 180 8.54 2.43 14.70
CA PHE A 180 9.62 2.73 15.65
C PHE A 180 10.49 1.50 15.97
N HIS A 181 10.29 0.37 15.29
CA HIS A 181 11.14 -0.80 15.48
C HIS A 181 12.52 -0.56 14.87
N PRO A 182 13.65 -0.86 15.57
CA PRO A 182 15.01 -0.54 15.09
C PRO A 182 15.40 -1.12 13.71
N GLN A 183 14.67 -2.12 13.22
CA GLN A 183 14.91 -2.75 11.91
C GLN A 183 13.83 -2.38 10.88
N VAL A 184 13.03 -1.36 11.16
CA VAL A 184 12.09 -0.75 10.23
C VAL A 184 12.58 0.67 9.96
N ASP A 185 12.91 0.96 8.72
CA ASP A 185 13.17 2.32 8.28
C ASP A 185 11.86 2.88 7.73
N TYR A 186 11.51 4.09 8.15
CA TYR A 186 10.29 4.77 7.72
C TYR A 186 10.66 6.09 7.06
N HIS A 187 10.25 6.26 5.81
CA HIS A 187 10.56 7.43 5.00
C HIS A 187 9.32 7.97 4.30
N ARG A 188 9.41 9.21 3.86
CA ARG A 188 8.44 9.83 2.95
C ARG A 188 9.15 10.17 1.65
N PHE A 189 8.44 10.06 0.54
CA PHE A 189 9.03 10.29 -0.79
C PHE A 189 8.00 10.83 -1.78
N LYS A 190 8.53 11.41 -2.87
CA LYS A 190 7.76 11.80 -4.07
C LYS A 190 8.04 10.90 -5.25
N ARG A 191 9.23 10.36 -5.34
CA ARG A 191 9.65 9.44 -6.38
C ARG A 191 10.37 8.24 -5.78
N LEU A 192 10.00 7.05 -6.24
CA LEU A 192 10.62 5.79 -5.85
C LEU A 192 10.93 4.97 -7.10
N GLU A 193 12.11 4.36 -7.12
CA GLU A 193 12.47 3.31 -8.06
C GLU A 193 12.88 2.06 -7.30
N ILE A 194 12.41 0.90 -7.75
CA ILE A 194 12.79 -0.41 -7.20
C ILE A 194 13.30 -1.28 -8.34
N THR A 195 14.54 -1.73 -8.21
CA THR A 195 15.14 -2.71 -9.12
C THR A 195 15.57 -3.95 -8.36
N THR A 196 15.49 -5.09 -9.01
CA THR A 196 15.87 -6.40 -8.45
C THR A 196 16.61 -7.20 -9.51
N GLU A 197 17.51 -8.09 -9.11
CA GLU A 197 18.26 -8.95 -10.05
C GLU A 197 17.33 -9.82 -10.90
N GLN A 198 16.29 -10.36 -10.29
CA GLN A 198 15.23 -11.11 -10.95
C GLN A 198 13.90 -10.42 -10.71
N PRO A 199 12.97 -10.40 -11.68
CA PRO A 199 11.64 -9.84 -11.48
C PRO A 199 10.98 -10.42 -10.23
N THR A 200 10.40 -9.54 -9.41
CA THR A 200 9.67 -9.93 -8.19
C THR A 200 8.28 -9.31 -8.19
N ALA A 201 7.30 -10.07 -7.75
CA ALA A 201 5.91 -9.66 -7.78
C ALA A 201 5.64 -8.40 -6.95
N ILE A 202 4.76 -7.57 -7.46
CA ILE A 202 4.23 -6.34 -6.85
C ILE A 202 2.73 -6.50 -6.65
N ASN A 203 2.24 -6.07 -5.49
CA ASN A 203 0.82 -5.91 -5.23
C ASN A 203 0.47 -4.42 -5.18
N ILE A 204 -0.57 -4.02 -5.90
CA ILE A 204 -1.10 -2.65 -5.94
C ILE A 204 -2.55 -2.71 -5.50
N ASP A 205 -2.89 -2.01 -4.41
CA ASP A 205 -4.25 -1.88 -3.87
C ASP A 205 -4.99 -3.23 -3.70
N GLY A 206 -4.24 -4.27 -3.31
CA GLY A 206 -4.77 -5.61 -3.09
C GLY A 206 -4.64 -6.59 -4.27
N GLU A 207 -4.26 -6.11 -5.45
CA GLU A 207 -4.13 -6.93 -6.66
C GLU A 207 -2.68 -7.20 -7.05
N ASN A 208 -2.36 -8.45 -7.38
CA ASN A 208 -1.03 -8.85 -7.86
C ASN A 208 -0.96 -8.64 -9.37
N LEU A 209 -0.63 -7.43 -9.80
CA LEU A 209 -0.75 -6.99 -11.19
C LEU A 209 0.54 -7.08 -12.00
N GLY A 210 1.69 -7.02 -11.34
CA GLY A 210 2.95 -6.96 -12.07
C GLY A 210 4.16 -7.28 -11.23
N SER A 211 5.33 -6.96 -11.79
CA SER A 211 6.62 -7.25 -11.20
C SER A 211 7.62 -6.10 -11.39
N THR A 212 8.71 -6.14 -10.62
CA THR A 212 9.86 -5.24 -10.78
C THR A 212 10.52 -5.42 -12.16
N PRO A 213 11.22 -4.39 -12.71
CA PRO A 213 11.46 -3.09 -12.09
C PRO A 213 10.19 -2.23 -11.99
N LEU A 214 10.13 -1.40 -10.95
CA LEU A 214 9.02 -0.49 -10.68
C LEU A 214 9.54 0.93 -10.56
N THR A 215 8.81 1.88 -11.15
CA THR A 215 8.98 3.32 -10.89
C THR A 215 7.67 3.89 -10.40
N MET A 216 7.70 4.71 -9.37
CA MET A 216 6.54 5.34 -8.77
C MET A 216 6.75 6.84 -8.64
N GLU A 217 5.73 7.61 -8.97
CA GLU A 217 5.70 9.06 -8.86
C GLU A 217 4.40 9.50 -8.19
N VAL A 218 4.50 10.35 -7.18
CA VAL A 218 3.33 10.92 -6.51
C VAL A 218 2.74 12.05 -7.36
N LEU A 219 1.45 11.99 -7.60
CA LEU A 219 0.66 12.99 -8.32
C LEU A 219 -0.21 13.74 -7.29
N PRO A 220 0.23 14.93 -6.84
CA PRO A 220 -0.47 15.61 -5.76
C PRO A 220 -1.83 16.15 -6.20
N SER A 221 -2.82 16.02 -5.33
CA SER A 221 -4.17 16.58 -5.48
C SER A 221 -4.81 16.29 -6.84
N ILE A 222 -4.63 15.07 -7.36
CA ILE A 222 -5.02 14.74 -8.74
C ILE A 222 -6.50 14.36 -8.86
N VAL A 223 -7.12 13.88 -7.79
CA VAL A 223 -8.55 13.53 -7.74
C VAL A 223 -9.23 14.22 -6.57
N ASN A 224 -10.55 14.48 -6.71
CA ASN A 224 -11.37 14.98 -5.62
C ASN A 224 -12.33 13.90 -5.14
N VAL A 225 -12.45 13.75 -3.84
CA VAL A 225 -13.41 12.83 -3.21
C VAL A 225 -14.38 13.63 -2.33
N MET A 226 -15.65 13.25 -2.34
CA MET A 226 -16.64 13.82 -1.44
C MET A 226 -16.48 13.24 -0.05
N ILE A 227 -16.29 14.10 0.96
CA ILE A 227 -16.15 13.72 2.36
C ILE A 227 -17.19 14.44 3.23
N PRO A 228 -17.52 13.91 4.43
CA PRO A 228 -18.41 14.58 5.36
C PRO A 228 -17.88 15.99 5.74
N LEU A 229 -18.78 16.90 6.05
CA LEU A 229 -18.40 18.13 6.74
C LEU A 229 -17.88 17.70 8.13
N SER A 230 -16.68 18.15 8.49
CA SER A 230 -16.20 18.00 9.87
C SER A 230 -17.12 18.78 10.81
N GLU A 231 -17.67 18.10 11.82
CA GLU A 231 -18.26 18.77 12.96
C GLU A 231 -17.25 19.65 13.68
#